data_f287044a7a43c311f706112e9ba0f5b2
#
_entry.id   f287044a7a43c311f706112e9ba0f5b2
#
_cell.length_a   1.000
_cell.length_b   1.000
_cell.length_c   1.000
_cell.angle_alpha   90.00
_cell.angle_beta   90.00
_cell.angle_gamma   90.00
#
_symmetry.space_group_name_H-M   'P 1'
#
loop_
_entity.id
_entity.type
_entity.pdbx_description
1 polymer ?
#
loop_
_entity_poly.entity_id
_entity_poly.type
_entity_poly.pdbx_seq_one_letter_code
_entity_poly.pdbx_strand_id
1 'polypeptide(L)'
;MGIKCAFLALILSLSSQMFAQSTVRQALKNKSLVALWDFKEEAGQSRKSLKGDFALTEINGNIPRIEDGPLSGYSALFGNEAYLALANAKTGDLNIFGPGQGVTVMAWVKWTGEQTGFVGGMWNEYQDGGKRQYGLFVSLPHYNGKNQVCGHISTTGKPTPPFPYSIDYSASAQEVPANTWACIAFTYDGQYIRSYLNGQFIAREKELILNTTGFSGYPDGLIQSKNPYYFPHGMGNNGSDFTVGAVLLKKGMGNFFKGQIGGLAVFNRALSAKQIRQLSQ
;
A
#
# COMPACT_ATOMS: atom_id res chain seq x y z
N MET A 1 42.21 -13.60 8.92
CA MET A 1 40.96 -13.67 8.14
C MET A 1 39.83 -12.76 8.68
N GLY A 2 39.82 -12.42 9.98
CA GLY A 2 38.73 -11.61 10.59
C GLY A 2 38.64 -10.13 10.24
N ILE A 3 39.76 -9.43 9.94
CA ILE A 3 39.77 -7.99 9.73
C ILE A 3 39.17 -7.60 8.38
N LYS A 4 39.35 -8.41 7.33
CA LYS A 4 38.76 -8.13 6.00
C LYS A 4 37.23 -8.28 5.96
N CYS A 5 36.66 -9.23 6.73
CA CYS A 5 35.21 -9.40 6.83
C CYS A 5 34.53 -8.26 7.59
N ALA A 6 35.18 -7.75 8.66
CA ALA A 6 34.63 -6.61 9.43
C ALA A 6 34.63 -5.30 8.60
N PHE A 7 35.65 -5.06 7.79
CA PHE A 7 35.73 -3.90 6.91
C PHE A 7 34.68 -3.96 5.79
N LEU A 8 34.43 -5.13 5.22
CA LEU A 8 33.42 -5.31 4.17
C LEU A 8 32.00 -5.10 4.71
N ALA A 9 31.71 -5.63 5.91
CA ALA A 9 30.41 -5.43 6.59
C ALA A 9 30.18 -3.96 6.92
N LEU A 10 31.19 -3.22 7.36
CA LEU A 10 31.11 -1.81 7.69
C LEU A 10 30.84 -0.95 6.42
N ILE A 11 31.49 -1.25 5.31
CA ILE A 11 31.28 -0.56 4.03
C ILE A 11 29.88 -0.80 3.49
N LEU A 12 29.36 -2.03 3.59
CA LEU A 12 28.01 -2.39 3.16
C LEU A 12 26.95 -1.70 4.05
N SER A 13 27.14 -1.60 5.36
CA SER A 13 26.22 -0.89 6.25
C SER A 13 26.19 0.61 6.02
N LEU A 14 27.35 1.22 5.78
CA LEU A 14 27.44 2.66 5.44
C LEU A 14 26.79 2.98 4.10
N SER A 15 26.94 2.13 3.09
CA SER A 15 26.31 2.33 1.80
C SER A 15 24.78 2.22 1.88
N SER A 16 24.22 1.25 2.60
CA SER A 16 22.77 1.10 2.77
C SER A 16 22.15 2.27 3.52
N GLN A 17 22.80 2.79 4.55
CA GLN A 17 22.35 3.98 5.27
C GLN A 17 22.38 5.25 4.40
N MET A 18 23.37 5.41 3.54
CA MET A 18 23.45 6.53 2.61
C MET A 18 22.31 6.47 1.56
N PHE A 19 21.97 5.29 1.04
CA PHE A 19 20.84 5.11 0.12
C PHE A 19 19.50 5.40 0.81
N ALA A 20 19.26 4.88 1.99
CA ALA A 20 18.07 5.13 2.79
C ALA A 20 17.84 6.63 3.05
N GLN A 21 18.86 7.34 3.49
CA GLN A 21 18.79 8.80 3.68
C GLN A 21 18.56 9.57 2.36
N SER A 22 19.08 9.06 1.25
CA SER A 22 18.86 9.63 -0.08
C SER A 22 17.38 9.52 -0.47
N THR A 23 16.77 8.35 -0.31
CA THR A 23 15.35 8.08 -0.64
C THR A 23 14.40 8.96 0.19
N VAL A 24 14.58 9.00 1.50
CA VAL A 24 13.77 9.87 2.40
C VAL A 24 13.93 11.34 1.99
N ARG A 25 15.15 11.82 1.78
CA ARG A 25 15.41 13.21 1.38
C ARG A 25 14.78 13.54 0.03
N GLN A 26 14.80 12.62 -0.92
CA GLN A 26 14.21 12.79 -2.23
C GLN A 26 12.67 12.83 -2.15
N ALA A 27 12.07 11.95 -1.34
CA ALA A 27 10.64 11.97 -1.09
C ALA A 27 10.21 13.30 -0.46
N LEU A 28 10.92 13.78 0.57
CA LEU A 28 10.63 15.04 1.27
C LEU A 28 10.74 16.28 0.36
N LYS A 29 11.57 16.25 -0.68
CA LYS A 29 11.65 17.32 -1.69
C LYS A 29 10.49 17.32 -2.67
N ASN A 30 9.74 16.23 -2.78
CA ASN A 30 8.62 16.15 -3.70
C ASN A 30 7.43 16.97 -3.16
N LYS A 31 7.00 17.97 -3.93
CA LYS A 31 5.91 18.88 -3.53
C LYS A 31 4.56 18.18 -3.37
N SER A 32 4.35 17.05 -4.07
CA SER A 32 3.12 16.27 -3.96
C SER A 32 3.11 15.26 -2.81
N LEU A 33 4.21 15.12 -2.07
CA LEU A 33 4.22 14.29 -0.88
C LEU A 33 3.29 14.88 0.18
N VAL A 34 2.35 14.07 0.66
CA VAL A 34 1.42 14.40 1.75
C VAL A 34 1.96 13.89 3.07
N ALA A 35 2.32 12.62 3.13
CA ALA A 35 2.83 11.96 4.33
C ALA A 35 3.91 10.94 4.00
N LEU A 36 4.85 10.76 4.93
CA LEU A 36 5.88 9.72 4.88
C LEU A 36 6.15 9.24 6.31
N TRP A 37 5.94 7.95 6.58
CA TRP A 37 6.32 7.29 7.83
C TRP A 37 7.52 6.38 7.59
N ASP A 38 8.50 6.44 8.48
CA ASP A 38 9.72 5.62 8.43
C ASP A 38 9.79 4.58 9.56
N PHE A 39 8.76 4.52 10.40
CA PHE A 39 8.53 3.53 11.46
C PHE A 39 9.69 3.34 12.44
N LYS A 40 10.38 4.41 12.78
CA LYS A 40 11.51 4.39 13.73
C LYS A 40 11.09 4.46 15.20
N GLU A 41 9.85 4.79 15.49
CA GLU A 41 9.34 4.91 16.85
C GLU A 41 9.17 3.54 17.50
N GLU A 42 9.34 3.47 18.82
CA GLU A 42 9.14 2.26 19.62
C GLU A 42 7.68 1.81 19.66
N ALA A 43 7.46 0.53 19.99
CA ALA A 43 6.14 -0.01 20.27
C ALA A 43 5.41 0.82 21.35
N GLY A 44 4.11 1.02 21.17
CA GLY A 44 3.28 1.83 22.04
C GLY A 44 3.37 3.36 21.78
N GLN A 45 4.28 3.80 20.92
CA GLN A 45 4.37 5.20 20.52
C GLN A 45 3.60 5.47 19.22
N SER A 46 3.02 6.67 19.10
CA SER A 46 2.43 7.10 17.83
C SER A 46 3.50 7.19 16.73
N ARG A 47 3.19 6.62 15.56
CA ARG A 47 4.07 6.70 14.39
C ARG A 47 3.86 8.04 13.70
N LYS A 48 4.84 8.93 13.81
CA LYS A 48 4.75 10.31 13.30
C LYS A 48 5.21 10.38 11.84
N SER A 49 4.45 11.08 11.03
CA SER A 49 4.86 11.37 9.66
C SER A 49 6.02 12.37 9.64
N LEU A 50 7.00 12.14 8.76
CA LEU A 50 8.11 13.06 8.48
C LEU A 50 7.66 14.31 7.71
N LYS A 51 6.46 14.29 7.11
CA LYS A 51 5.81 15.41 6.46
C LYS A 51 4.31 15.40 6.74
N GLY A 52 3.75 16.58 6.98
CA GLY A 52 2.39 16.72 7.51
C GLY A 52 2.34 16.40 9.01
N ASP A 53 1.23 16.71 9.63
CA ASP A 53 1.00 16.44 11.06
C ASP A 53 0.09 15.22 11.22
N PHE A 54 0.61 14.06 10.81
CA PHE A 54 -0.11 12.79 10.84
C PHE A 54 0.56 11.82 11.83
N ALA A 55 -0.18 11.43 12.87
CA ALA A 55 0.28 10.50 13.88
C ALA A 55 -0.63 9.27 13.90
N LEU A 56 -0.12 8.13 13.43
CA LEU A 56 -0.82 6.85 13.49
C LEU A 56 -0.74 6.27 14.90
N THR A 57 -1.85 5.76 15.39
CA THR A 57 -1.96 5.14 16.72
C THR A 57 -2.09 3.63 16.57
N GLU A 58 -1.42 2.87 17.43
CA GLU A 58 -1.56 1.41 17.51
C GLU A 58 -2.93 1.04 18.10
N ILE A 59 -3.61 0.11 17.43
CA ILE A 59 -4.91 -0.43 17.83
C ILE A 59 -4.80 -1.95 17.96
N ASN A 60 -5.50 -2.52 18.93
CA ASN A 60 -5.54 -3.96 19.25
C ASN A 60 -4.19 -4.56 19.68
N GLY A 61 -3.28 -3.76 20.17
CA GLY A 61 -2.00 -4.21 20.72
C GLY A 61 -0.80 -3.44 20.20
N ASN A 62 0.36 -3.79 20.71
CA ASN A 62 1.61 -3.16 20.34
C ASN A 62 2.14 -3.73 19.01
N ILE A 63 2.73 -2.86 18.20
CA ILE A 63 3.42 -3.21 16.96
C ILE A 63 4.93 -3.04 17.20
N PRO A 64 5.67 -4.16 17.34
CA PRO A 64 7.10 -4.10 17.61
C PRO A 64 7.88 -3.36 16.54
N ARG A 65 8.90 -2.61 16.97
CA ARG A 65 9.94 -2.07 16.10
C ARG A 65 11.04 -3.12 15.92
N ILE A 66 11.46 -3.33 14.68
CA ILE A 66 12.55 -4.23 14.31
C ILE A 66 13.70 -3.40 13.73
N GLU A 67 14.94 -3.72 14.10
CA GLU A 67 16.16 -3.11 13.54
C GLU A 67 16.53 -3.73 12.20
N ASP A 68 15.59 -3.64 11.27
CA ASP A 68 15.71 -4.06 9.88
C ASP A 68 14.69 -3.25 9.07
N GLY A 69 15.15 -2.30 8.27
CA GLY A 69 14.25 -1.45 7.47
C GLY A 69 14.99 -0.57 6.46
N PRO A 70 14.43 -0.42 5.25
CA PRO A 70 15.14 0.23 4.13
C PRO A 70 15.19 1.76 4.22
N LEU A 71 14.35 2.43 5.03
CA LEU A 71 14.33 3.90 5.09
C LEU A 71 15.06 4.49 6.30
N SER A 72 14.85 3.92 7.48
CA SER A 72 15.40 4.43 8.74
C SER A 72 16.36 3.45 9.43
N GLY A 73 16.52 2.25 8.88
CA GLY A 73 17.13 1.12 9.57
C GLY A 73 16.14 0.36 10.45
N TYR A 74 14.88 0.82 10.52
CA TYR A 74 13.82 0.25 11.34
C TYR A 74 12.57 -0.05 10.52
N SER A 75 11.72 -0.92 11.07
CA SER A 75 10.42 -1.25 10.52
C SER A 75 9.42 -1.60 11.63
N ALA A 76 8.14 -1.49 11.32
CA ALA A 76 7.05 -1.97 12.15
C ALA A 76 6.72 -3.43 11.80
N LEU A 77 6.69 -4.33 12.78
CA LEU A 77 6.36 -5.75 12.60
C LEU A 77 4.88 -5.99 12.85
N PHE A 78 4.17 -6.36 11.80
CA PHE A 78 2.76 -6.77 11.83
C PHE A 78 2.70 -8.30 11.81
N GLY A 79 1.98 -8.91 12.74
CA GLY A 79 1.90 -10.38 12.82
C GLY A 79 0.68 -10.88 13.58
N ASN A 80 0.13 -10.00 14.43
CA ASN A 80 -1.10 -10.19 15.18
C ASN A 80 -2.24 -9.38 14.53
N GLU A 81 -3.36 -9.25 15.21
CA GLU A 81 -4.49 -8.39 14.78
C GLU A 81 -4.28 -6.89 15.10
N ALA A 82 -3.07 -6.51 15.51
CA ALA A 82 -2.71 -5.11 15.71
C ALA A 82 -2.53 -4.39 14.37
N TYR A 83 -2.97 -3.15 14.32
CA TYR A 83 -2.87 -2.27 13.15
C TYR A 83 -2.69 -0.82 13.58
N LEU A 84 -2.37 0.06 12.62
CA LEU A 84 -2.25 1.49 12.87
C LEU A 84 -3.45 2.22 12.27
N ALA A 85 -3.92 3.26 12.95
CA ALA A 85 -5.04 4.06 12.50
C ALA A 85 -4.86 5.55 12.73
N LEU A 86 -5.46 6.35 11.85
CA LEU A 86 -5.72 7.77 11.99
C LEU A 86 -7.20 8.00 11.67
N ALA A 87 -7.93 8.52 12.64
CA ALA A 87 -9.35 8.78 12.51
C ALA A 87 -9.65 9.73 11.33
N ASN A 88 -10.73 9.50 10.62
CA ASN A 88 -11.16 10.29 9.45
C ASN A 88 -11.14 11.80 9.70
N ALA A 89 -11.60 12.25 10.86
CA ALA A 89 -11.59 13.67 11.23
C ALA A 89 -10.19 14.30 11.31
N LYS A 90 -9.12 13.49 11.33
CA LYS A 90 -7.71 13.93 11.40
C LYS A 90 -6.94 13.65 10.10
N THR A 91 -7.58 13.10 9.07
CA THR A 91 -6.89 12.73 7.82
C THR A 91 -6.43 13.92 6.99
N GLY A 92 -7.10 15.08 7.11
CA GLY A 92 -6.69 16.31 6.40
C GLY A 92 -6.37 16.04 4.91
N ASP A 93 -5.16 16.39 4.49
CA ASP A 93 -4.69 16.24 3.11
C ASP A 93 -4.51 14.77 2.66
N LEU A 94 -4.57 13.78 3.57
CA LEU A 94 -4.66 12.37 3.21
C LEU A 94 -6.02 12.02 2.59
N ASN A 95 -7.06 12.80 2.86
CA ASN A 95 -8.36 12.63 2.22
C ASN A 95 -8.35 13.18 0.79
N ILE A 96 -7.72 12.43 -0.13
CA ILE A 96 -7.55 12.78 -1.54
C ILE A 96 -8.77 12.31 -2.32
N PHE A 97 -9.54 13.21 -2.90
CA PHE A 97 -10.76 12.90 -3.64
C PHE A 97 -11.03 13.92 -4.75
N GLY A 98 -11.94 13.58 -5.63
CA GLY A 98 -12.45 14.44 -6.71
C GLY A 98 -12.13 13.93 -8.11
N PRO A 99 -12.84 14.45 -9.11
CA PRO A 99 -12.59 14.11 -10.51
C PRO A 99 -11.21 14.61 -10.94
N GLY A 100 -10.47 13.76 -11.64
CA GLY A 100 -9.12 14.09 -12.14
C GLY A 100 -8.03 14.17 -11.07
N GLN A 101 -8.35 13.98 -9.78
CA GLN A 101 -7.32 13.89 -8.73
C GLN A 101 -6.53 12.61 -8.87
N GLY A 102 -5.22 12.73 -8.68
CA GLY A 102 -4.32 11.58 -8.65
C GLY A 102 -3.88 11.23 -7.25
N VAL A 103 -3.47 10.00 -7.05
CA VAL A 103 -2.85 9.52 -5.82
C VAL A 103 -1.71 8.57 -6.14
N THR A 104 -0.69 8.56 -5.28
CA THR A 104 0.31 7.49 -5.22
C THR A 104 0.40 7.03 -3.78
N VAL A 105 0.30 5.73 -3.56
CA VAL A 105 0.68 5.09 -2.29
C VAL A 105 1.85 4.17 -2.56
N MET A 106 2.89 4.32 -1.76
CA MET A 106 4.15 3.59 -1.91
C MET A 106 4.61 3.07 -0.55
N ALA A 107 5.03 1.81 -0.49
CA ALA A 107 5.49 1.20 0.75
C ALA A 107 6.71 0.29 0.51
N TRP A 108 7.55 0.19 1.53
CA TRP A 108 8.66 -0.75 1.60
C TRP A 108 8.25 -1.85 2.57
N VAL A 109 8.06 -3.05 2.05
CA VAL A 109 7.49 -4.17 2.79
C VAL A 109 8.38 -5.41 2.72
N LYS A 110 8.31 -6.22 3.76
CA LYS A 110 8.85 -7.58 3.81
C LYS A 110 7.69 -8.49 4.22
N TRP A 111 6.94 -8.92 3.21
CA TRP A 111 5.70 -9.67 3.37
C TRP A 111 5.98 -11.17 3.56
N THR A 112 5.22 -11.86 4.42
CA THR A 112 5.45 -13.29 4.71
C THR A 112 5.02 -14.24 3.59
N GLY A 113 4.15 -13.79 2.67
CA GLY A 113 3.65 -14.63 1.57
C GLY A 113 2.39 -15.44 1.88
N GLU A 114 1.82 -15.33 3.08
CA GLU A 114 0.77 -16.27 3.52
C GLU A 114 -0.64 -15.91 3.07
N GLN A 115 -1.00 -14.62 3.05
CA GLN A 115 -2.39 -14.21 2.83
C GLN A 115 -2.51 -12.80 2.25
N THR A 116 -3.75 -12.40 1.94
CA THR A 116 -4.07 -11.00 1.62
C THR A 116 -3.65 -10.10 2.75
N GLY A 117 -2.87 -9.07 2.43
CA GLY A 117 -2.43 -8.03 3.35
C GLY A 117 -2.82 -6.64 2.88
N PHE A 118 -3.55 -5.89 3.70
CA PHE A 118 -3.73 -4.46 3.50
C PHE A 118 -2.51 -3.71 4.00
N VAL A 119 -1.90 -2.90 3.15
CA VAL A 119 -0.68 -2.16 3.49
C VAL A 119 -1.00 -0.77 4.01
N GLY A 120 -1.84 0.00 3.32
CA GLY A 120 -2.25 1.31 3.80
C GLY A 120 -3.17 2.06 2.83
N GLY A 121 -3.99 2.94 3.39
CA GLY A 121 -4.93 3.78 2.64
C GLY A 121 -6.19 4.13 3.43
N MET A 122 -7.16 4.72 2.74
CA MET A 122 -8.50 5.04 3.24
C MET A 122 -9.48 4.01 2.70
N TRP A 123 -9.74 2.94 3.47
CA TRP A 123 -10.50 1.80 2.99
C TRP A 123 -11.30 1.13 4.10
N ASN A 124 -12.62 1.09 3.93
CA ASN A 124 -13.55 0.40 4.80
C ASN A 124 -14.59 -0.27 3.91
N GLU A 125 -14.75 -1.58 4.02
CA GLU A 125 -15.47 -2.32 2.99
C GLU A 125 -16.98 -2.33 3.16
N TYR A 126 -17.50 -2.22 4.39
CA TYR A 126 -18.91 -2.51 4.61
C TYR A 126 -19.67 -1.51 5.47
N GLN A 127 -19.02 -0.68 6.27
CA GLN A 127 -19.72 0.29 7.11
C GLN A 127 -20.52 1.28 6.23
N ASP A 128 -21.79 1.47 6.56
CA ASP A 128 -22.70 2.37 5.85
C ASP A 128 -22.76 2.09 4.33
N GLY A 129 -22.62 0.81 3.94
CA GLY A 129 -22.59 0.38 2.53
C GLY A 129 -21.20 0.40 1.89
N GLY A 130 -20.19 0.77 2.65
CA GLY A 130 -18.78 0.85 2.25
C GLY A 130 -18.28 2.28 2.13
N LYS A 131 -17.05 2.47 2.62
CA LYS A 131 -16.32 3.76 2.59
C LYS A 131 -14.94 3.58 1.96
N ARG A 132 -14.87 2.81 0.87
CA ARG A 132 -13.65 2.59 0.10
C ARG A 132 -13.27 3.89 -0.61
N GLN A 133 -12.00 4.23 -0.66
CA GLN A 133 -11.52 5.41 -1.38
C GLN A 133 -10.26 5.09 -2.19
N TYR A 134 -9.15 4.84 -1.54
CA TYR A 134 -7.92 4.33 -2.14
C TYR A 134 -7.19 3.40 -1.17
N GLY A 135 -6.56 2.36 -1.70
CA GLY A 135 -5.86 1.38 -0.87
C GLY A 135 -4.78 0.61 -1.61
N LEU A 136 -3.67 0.35 -0.90
CA LEU A 136 -2.59 -0.51 -1.34
C LEU A 136 -2.69 -1.86 -0.63
N PHE A 137 -2.75 -2.95 -1.40
CA PHE A 137 -2.81 -4.31 -0.93
C PHE A 137 -1.66 -5.15 -1.50
N VAL A 138 -1.35 -6.23 -0.82
CA VAL A 138 -0.62 -7.36 -1.36
C VAL A 138 -1.54 -8.57 -1.39
N SER A 139 -1.54 -9.30 -2.52
CA SER A 139 -2.26 -10.55 -2.68
C SER A 139 -3.78 -10.44 -2.56
N LEU A 140 -4.44 -10.11 -3.66
CA LEU A 140 -5.89 -10.21 -3.80
C LEU A 140 -6.21 -11.41 -4.72
N PRO A 141 -6.39 -12.62 -4.18
CA PRO A 141 -6.52 -13.85 -4.97
C PRO A 141 -7.83 -13.93 -5.76
N HIS A 142 -8.87 -13.23 -5.30
CA HIS A 142 -10.11 -13.10 -6.06
C HIS A 142 -9.83 -12.26 -7.31
N TYR A 143 -10.06 -12.78 -8.50
CA TYR A 143 -9.76 -12.12 -9.79
C TYR A 143 -8.26 -11.97 -10.12
N ASN A 144 -7.48 -13.03 -9.83
CA ASN A 144 -6.10 -13.21 -10.28
C ASN A 144 -5.06 -12.18 -9.78
N GLY A 145 -5.29 -11.56 -8.63
CA GLY A 145 -4.31 -10.66 -7.97
C GLY A 145 -3.47 -11.36 -6.88
N LYS A 146 -3.37 -12.70 -6.90
CA LYS A 146 -2.63 -13.47 -5.90
C LYS A 146 -1.15 -13.13 -5.92
N ASN A 147 -0.58 -12.88 -4.73
CA ASN A 147 0.83 -12.53 -4.50
C ASN A 147 1.30 -11.23 -5.19
N GLN A 148 0.40 -10.43 -5.73
CA GLN A 148 0.74 -9.24 -6.51
C GLN A 148 0.50 -7.96 -5.72
N VAL A 149 1.14 -6.88 -6.16
CA VAL A 149 0.84 -5.52 -5.71
C VAL A 149 -0.51 -5.12 -6.30
N CYS A 150 -1.47 -4.79 -5.45
CA CYS A 150 -2.81 -4.42 -5.88
C CYS A 150 -3.16 -3.01 -5.41
N GLY A 151 -3.38 -2.11 -6.35
CA GLY A 151 -3.85 -0.75 -6.10
C GLY A 151 -5.34 -0.62 -6.38
N HIS A 152 -6.10 -0.18 -5.39
CA HIS A 152 -7.54 0.02 -5.47
C HIS A 152 -7.94 1.49 -5.44
N ILE A 153 -8.98 1.83 -6.20
CA ILE A 153 -9.66 3.12 -6.17
C ILE A 153 -11.19 2.88 -6.09
N SER A 154 -11.90 3.75 -5.42
CA SER A 154 -13.37 3.73 -5.39
C SER A 154 -13.94 5.14 -5.43
N THR A 155 -14.99 5.33 -6.23
CA THR A 155 -15.75 6.57 -6.29
C THR A 155 -16.86 6.61 -5.26
N THR A 156 -17.62 5.52 -5.14
CA THR A 156 -18.84 5.47 -4.34
C THR A 156 -18.64 4.91 -2.94
N GLY A 157 -17.48 4.32 -2.66
CA GLY A 157 -17.22 3.54 -1.46
C GLY A 157 -17.84 2.14 -1.46
N LYS A 158 -18.78 1.88 -2.36
CA LYS A 158 -19.54 0.61 -2.45
C LYS A 158 -18.78 -0.45 -3.24
N PRO A 159 -19.18 -1.73 -3.14
CA PRO A 159 -18.74 -2.78 -4.05
C PRO A 159 -19.00 -2.41 -5.52
N THR A 160 -18.24 -3.00 -6.43
CA THR A 160 -18.43 -2.85 -7.88
C THR A 160 -19.63 -3.68 -8.33
N PRO A 161 -20.76 -3.10 -8.75
CA PRO A 161 -21.93 -3.87 -9.19
C PRO A 161 -21.60 -4.78 -10.39
N PRO A 162 -22.12 -6.01 -10.47
CA PRO A 162 -23.01 -6.69 -9.51
C PRO A 162 -22.29 -7.47 -8.40
N PHE A 163 -21.02 -7.24 -8.20
CA PHE A 163 -20.18 -8.01 -7.27
C PHE A 163 -20.41 -7.60 -5.80
N PRO A 164 -20.24 -8.52 -4.83
CA PRO A 164 -20.26 -8.21 -3.41
C PRO A 164 -18.97 -7.56 -2.91
N TYR A 165 -17.94 -7.43 -3.77
CA TYR A 165 -16.65 -6.82 -3.48
C TYR A 165 -16.32 -5.72 -4.48
N SER A 166 -15.31 -4.90 -4.17
CA SER A 166 -14.70 -4.04 -5.16
C SER A 166 -13.69 -4.84 -6.00
N ILE A 167 -13.84 -4.78 -7.33
CA ILE A 167 -12.91 -5.39 -8.29
C ILE A 167 -12.11 -4.33 -9.06
N ASP A 168 -12.28 -3.07 -8.70
CA ASP A 168 -11.67 -1.92 -9.37
C ASP A 168 -10.22 -1.74 -8.90
N TYR A 169 -9.33 -2.66 -9.31
CA TYR A 169 -7.93 -2.64 -8.94
C TYR A 169 -7.00 -3.06 -10.08
N SER A 170 -5.80 -2.49 -10.07
CA SER A 170 -4.68 -3.01 -10.86
C SER A 170 -3.90 -4.04 -10.06
N ALA A 171 -3.29 -5.03 -10.74
CA ALA A 171 -2.38 -5.97 -10.11
C ALA A 171 -1.07 -6.04 -10.90
N SER A 172 0.09 -5.99 -10.21
CA SER A 172 1.40 -6.06 -10.85
C SER A 172 1.57 -7.35 -11.67
N ALA A 173 2.38 -7.30 -12.72
CA ALA A 173 2.66 -8.51 -13.52
C ALA A 173 3.52 -9.52 -12.76
N GLN A 174 4.39 -9.01 -11.88
CA GLN A 174 5.28 -9.84 -11.05
C GLN A 174 4.70 -10.00 -9.65
N GLU A 175 4.97 -11.15 -9.03
CA GLU A 175 4.62 -11.44 -7.65
C GLU A 175 5.58 -10.75 -6.68
N VAL A 176 5.04 -10.30 -5.55
CA VAL A 176 5.83 -9.77 -4.43
C VAL A 176 6.60 -10.93 -3.79
N PRO A 177 7.93 -10.86 -3.70
CA PRO A 177 8.70 -11.94 -3.10
C PRO A 177 8.41 -12.05 -1.60
N ALA A 178 8.18 -13.28 -1.12
CA ALA A 178 7.98 -13.53 0.31
C ALA A 178 9.28 -13.35 1.09
N ASN A 179 9.17 -12.84 2.31
CA ASN A 179 10.27 -12.67 3.28
C ASN A 179 11.48 -11.88 2.75
N THR A 180 11.27 -11.05 1.74
CA THR A 180 12.30 -10.21 1.12
C THR A 180 11.80 -8.78 1.03
N TRP A 181 12.67 -7.79 1.30
CA TRP A 181 12.32 -6.39 1.13
C TRP A 181 11.95 -6.09 -0.32
N ALA A 182 10.79 -5.50 -0.49
CA ALA A 182 10.28 -5.05 -1.77
C ALA A 182 9.66 -3.65 -1.62
N CYS A 183 9.90 -2.79 -2.60
CA CYS A 183 9.18 -1.54 -2.75
C CYS A 183 7.95 -1.79 -3.62
N ILE A 184 6.77 -1.59 -3.05
CA ILE A 184 5.49 -1.74 -3.72
C ILE A 184 4.80 -0.39 -3.83
N ALA A 185 4.13 -0.13 -4.94
CA ALA A 185 3.40 1.11 -5.11
C ALA A 185 2.23 0.95 -6.08
N PHE A 186 1.24 1.82 -5.95
CA PHE A 186 0.33 2.09 -7.04
C PHE A 186 0.20 3.59 -7.29
N THR A 187 -0.18 3.93 -8.52
CA THR A 187 -0.54 5.30 -8.92
C THR A 187 -1.92 5.31 -9.54
N TYR A 188 -2.66 6.38 -9.33
CA TYR A 188 -3.90 6.69 -10.05
C TYR A 188 -3.82 8.11 -10.59
N ASP A 189 -4.09 8.29 -11.89
CA ASP A 189 -3.98 9.57 -12.59
C ASP A 189 -5.31 10.20 -12.97
N GLY A 190 -6.41 9.70 -12.41
CA GLY A 190 -7.79 10.09 -12.77
C GLY A 190 -8.40 9.17 -13.84
N GLN A 191 -7.62 8.33 -14.50
CA GLN A 191 -8.06 7.41 -15.54
C GLN A 191 -7.55 5.99 -15.38
N TYR A 192 -6.30 5.82 -14.95
CA TYR A 192 -5.66 4.50 -14.86
C TYR A 192 -5.03 4.26 -13.49
N ILE A 193 -5.31 3.09 -12.94
CA ILE A 193 -4.60 2.55 -11.78
C ILE A 193 -3.43 1.72 -12.31
N ARG A 194 -2.20 1.99 -11.81
CA ARG A 194 -0.98 1.26 -12.19
C ARG A 194 -0.27 0.76 -10.95
N SER A 195 0.01 -0.54 -10.91
CA SER A 195 0.77 -1.18 -9.83
C SER A 195 2.22 -1.40 -10.24
N TYR A 196 3.13 -1.17 -9.29
CA TYR A 196 4.58 -1.22 -9.47
C TYR A 196 5.20 -2.15 -8.42
N LEU A 197 6.20 -2.91 -8.83
CA LEU A 197 7.07 -3.68 -7.95
C LEU A 197 8.53 -3.25 -8.17
N ASN A 198 9.23 -2.91 -7.09
CA ASN A 198 10.63 -2.47 -7.10
C ASN A 198 10.93 -1.38 -8.16
N GLY A 199 10.03 -0.39 -8.23
CA GLY A 199 10.13 0.72 -9.15
C GLY A 199 9.78 0.42 -10.61
N GLN A 200 9.39 -0.81 -10.93
CA GLN A 200 9.06 -1.24 -12.28
C GLN A 200 7.56 -1.34 -12.49
N PHE A 201 7.09 -0.73 -13.57
CA PHE A 201 5.78 -0.96 -14.15
C PHE A 201 5.91 -1.98 -15.26
N ILE A 202 5.19 -3.09 -15.16
CA ILE A 202 5.05 -4.08 -16.23
C ILE A 202 3.58 -4.23 -16.52
N ALA A 203 3.21 -4.03 -17.79
CA ALA A 203 1.83 -4.19 -18.23
C ALA A 203 1.39 -5.65 -18.11
N ARG A 204 0.15 -5.87 -17.69
CA ARG A 204 -0.54 -7.15 -17.80
C ARG A 204 -1.67 -6.98 -18.78
N GLU A 205 -1.74 -7.90 -19.71
CA GLU A 205 -2.82 -8.00 -20.69
C GLU A 205 -4.18 -8.19 -20.00
N LYS A 206 -5.25 -7.91 -20.72
CA LYS A 206 -6.60 -8.24 -20.29
C LYS A 206 -6.72 -9.73 -20.08
N GLU A 207 -7.26 -10.12 -18.95
CA GLU A 207 -7.51 -11.52 -18.62
C GLU A 207 -9.01 -11.79 -18.63
N LEU A 208 -9.41 -12.88 -19.28
CA LEU A 208 -10.76 -13.43 -19.19
C LEU A 208 -10.87 -14.27 -17.92
N ILE A 209 -11.73 -13.85 -17.00
CA ILE A 209 -12.04 -14.60 -15.80
C ILE A 209 -13.20 -15.54 -16.14
N LEU A 210 -12.89 -16.82 -16.32
CA LEU A 210 -13.87 -17.82 -16.78
C LEU A 210 -14.70 -18.42 -15.65
N ASN A 211 -14.21 -18.38 -14.41
CA ASN A 211 -14.85 -19.05 -13.31
C ASN A 211 -14.97 -18.11 -12.11
N THR A 212 -16.15 -17.60 -11.90
CA THR A 212 -16.56 -16.81 -10.75
C THR A 212 -17.43 -17.61 -9.78
N THR A 213 -17.37 -18.93 -9.87
CA THR A 213 -18.18 -19.88 -9.08
C THR A 213 -18.02 -19.63 -7.57
N GLY A 214 -19.12 -19.67 -6.88
CA GLY A 214 -19.17 -19.40 -5.44
C GLY A 214 -19.57 -17.99 -5.08
N PHE A 215 -19.72 -17.12 -6.06
CA PHE A 215 -20.21 -15.75 -5.85
C PHE A 215 -21.51 -15.55 -6.62
N SER A 216 -22.63 -15.56 -5.94
CA SER A 216 -23.96 -15.32 -6.54
C SER A 216 -24.00 -13.98 -7.27
N GLY A 217 -24.47 -13.96 -8.50
CA GLY A 217 -24.59 -12.74 -9.31
C GLY A 217 -23.31 -12.33 -10.06
N TYR A 218 -22.25 -13.12 -10.02
CA TYR A 218 -21.05 -12.87 -10.81
C TYR A 218 -21.27 -13.26 -12.28
N PRO A 219 -21.01 -12.38 -13.24
CA PRO A 219 -21.05 -12.74 -14.65
C PRO A 219 -19.83 -13.62 -14.98
N ASP A 220 -20.07 -14.77 -15.61
CA ASP A 220 -19.00 -15.53 -16.24
C ASP A 220 -18.42 -14.76 -17.45
N GLY A 221 -17.16 -15.00 -17.72
CA GLY A 221 -16.49 -14.37 -18.85
C GLY A 221 -16.15 -12.89 -18.64
N LEU A 222 -16.00 -12.43 -17.39
CA LEU A 222 -15.55 -11.07 -17.10
C LEU A 222 -14.15 -10.82 -17.65
N ILE A 223 -14.01 -9.80 -18.45
CA ILE A 223 -12.72 -9.33 -18.94
C ILE A 223 -12.25 -8.20 -18.03
N GLN A 224 -11.07 -8.37 -17.41
CA GLN A 224 -10.47 -7.36 -16.56
C GLN A 224 -9.03 -7.04 -17.02
N SER A 225 -8.73 -5.76 -17.15
CA SER A 225 -7.37 -5.28 -17.37
C SER A 225 -6.67 -5.14 -16.03
N LYS A 226 -5.61 -5.90 -15.80
CA LYS A 226 -4.97 -6.02 -14.49
C LYS A 226 -3.91 -4.96 -14.24
N ASN A 227 -3.21 -4.49 -15.28
CA ASN A 227 -2.19 -3.46 -15.15
C ASN A 227 -1.80 -2.85 -16.49
N PRO A 228 -2.19 -1.61 -16.82
CA PRO A 228 -3.02 -0.73 -15.99
C PRO A 228 -4.49 -1.15 -15.96
N TYR A 229 -5.20 -0.76 -14.90
CA TYR A 229 -6.66 -0.89 -14.83
C TYR A 229 -7.31 0.45 -15.17
N TYR A 230 -8.21 0.47 -16.16
CA TYR A 230 -8.93 1.69 -16.56
C TYR A 230 -10.08 1.98 -15.60
N PHE A 231 -10.02 3.12 -14.92
CA PHE A 231 -11.02 3.58 -13.96
C PHE A 231 -11.20 5.09 -14.05
N PRO A 232 -12.08 5.58 -14.95
CA PRO A 232 -12.23 7.02 -15.25
C PRO A 232 -13.16 7.78 -14.28
N HIS A 233 -13.63 7.13 -13.22
CA HIS A 233 -14.73 7.65 -12.40
C HIS A 233 -14.28 8.57 -11.26
N GLY A 234 -12.95 8.69 -11.01
CA GLY A 234 -12.40 9.51 -9.94
C GLY A 234 -12.46 8.83 -8.57
N MET A 235 -11.95 9.50 -7.56
CA MET A 235 -11.98 9.06 -6.16
C MET A 235 -13.09 9.79 -5.40
N GLY A 236 -13.88 9.06 -4.62
CA GLY A 236 -14.92 9.64 -3.77
C GLY A 236 -14.38 10.14 -2.43
N ASN A 237 -15.11 11.06 -1.80
CA ASN A 237 -14.92 11.45 -0.39
C ASN A 237 -15.81 10.57 0.49
N ASN A 238 -15.33 9.38 0.82
CA ASN A 238 -16.17 8.33 1.40
C ASN A 238 -16.07 8.23 2.94
N GLY A 239 -15.21 9.01 3.58
CA GLY A 239 -15.17 9.18 5.04
C GLY A 239 -14.59 7.98 5.80
N SER A 240 -13.66 7.24 5.21
CA SER A 240 -12.92 6.19 5.89
C SER A 240 -11.80 6.75 6.76
N ASP A 241 -11.48 6.06 7.86
CA ASP A 241 -10.21 6.25 8.54
C ASP A 241 -9.05 5.89 7.59
N PHE A 242 -7.88 6.49 7.83
CA PHE A 242 -6.64 6.01 7.22
C PHE A 242 -6.06 4.91 8.11
N THR A 243 -5.88 3.72 7.56
CA THR A 243 -5.34 2.57 8.31
C THR A 243 -4.10 1.99 7.64
N VAL A 244 -3.26 1.32 8.44
CA VAL A 244 -2.07 0.58 7.99
C VAL A 244 -2.10 -0.79 8.65
N GLY A 245 -1.96 -1.83 7.84
CA GLY A 245 -1.90 -3.20 8.31
C GLY A 245 -3.24 -3.92 8.45
N ALA A 246 -4.38 -3.24 8.32
CA ALA A 246 -5.71 -3.88 8.30
C ALA A 246 -6.78 -2.97 7.71
N VAL A 247 -7.91 -3.56 7.30
CA VAL A 247 -9.14 -2.86 6.88
C VAL A 247 -10.34 -3.33 7.67
N LEU A 248 -11.34 -2.47 7.80
CA LEU A 248 -12.63 -2.86 8.39
C LEU A 248 -13.46 -3.64 7.36
N LEU A 249 -13.73 -4.90 7.70
CA LEU A 249 -14.60 -5.81 6.97
C LEU A 249 -15.98 -5.89 7.63
N LYS A 250 -16.84 -6.80 7.14
CA LYS A 250 -18.21 -6.98 7.66
C LYS A 250 -18.26 -7.43 9.12
N LYS A 251 -17.30 -8.24 9.57
CA LYS A 251 -17.27 -8.83 10.92
C LYS A 251 -16.19 -8.25 11.84
N GLY A 252 -15.62 -7.09 11.50
CA GLY A 252 -14.52 -6.47 12.20
C GLY A 252 -13.31 -6.25 11.30
N MET A 253 -12.17 -5.94 11.88
CA MET A 253 -10.92 -5.76 11.12
C MET A 253 -10.46 -7.07 10.49
N GLY A 254 -9.84 -6.98 9.33
CA GLY A 254 -9.33 -8.14 8.59
C GLY A 254 -8.32 -7.74 7.52
N ASN A 255 -7.98 -8.67 6.64
CA ASN A 255 -6.89 -8.51 5.67
C ASN A 255 -5.60 -8.02 6.35
N PHE A 256 -5.34 -8.56 7.55
CA PHE A 256 -4.19 -8.18 8.35
C PHE A 256 -2.90 -8.45 7.57
N PHE A 257 -2.10 -7.40 7.40
CA PHE A 257 -0.77 -7.54 6.83
C PHE A 257 0.10 -8.37 7.79
N LYS A 258 0.82 -9.35 7.25
CA LYS A 258 1.80 -10.13 8.00
C LYS A 258 3.19 -9.89 7.43
N GLY A 259 4.09 -9.42 8.29
CA GLY A 259 5.45 -9.07 7.91
C GLY A 259 5.87 -7.71 8.43
N GLN A 260 6.85 -7.09 7.80
CA GLN A 260 7.41 -5.81 8.20
C GLN A 260 7.05 -4.71 7.20
N ILE A 261 6.73 -3.52 7.70
CA ILE A 261 6.60 -2.29 6.89
C ILE A 261 7.69 -1.33 7.36
N GLY A 262 8.66 -1.08 6.49
CA GLY A 262 9.81 -0.20 6.75
C GLY A 262 9.63 1.22 6.26
N GLY A 263 8.50 1.51 5.59
CA GLY A 263 8.12 2.83 5.14
C GLY A 263 6.79 2.86 4.42
N LEU A 264 6.08 3.98 4.54
CA LEU A 264 4.82 4.23 3.82
C LEU A 264 4.76 5.70 3.42
N ALA A 265 4.55 5.97 2.13
CA ALA A 265 4.44 7.31 1.58
C ALA A 265 3.13 7.48 0.79
N VAL A 266 2.49 8.64 0.96
CA VAL A 266 1.29 9.04 0.23
C VAL A 266 1.55 10.37 -0.49
N PHE A 267 1.22 10.40 -1.79
CA PHE A 267 1.34 11.60 -2.63
C PHE A 267 -0.02 11.94 -3.23
N ASN A 268 -0.36 13.21 -3.31
CA ASN A 268 -1.62 13.70 -3.90
C ASN A 268 -1.57 13.85 -5.42
N ARG A 269 -0.72 13.08 -6.08
CA ARG A 269 -0.62 12.97 -7.56
C ARG A 269 -0.15 11.57 -7.95
N ALA A 270 -0.45 11.17 -9.17
CA ALA A 270 0.21 10.06 -9.81
C ALA A 270 1.67 10.43 -10.08
N LEU A 271 2.60 9.75 -9.42
CA LEU A 271 4.02 9.87 -9.74
C LEU A 271 4.31 9.17 -11.07
N SER A 272 5.24 9.73 -11.84
CA SER A 272 5.73 9.08 -13.05
C SER A 272 6.53 7.81 -12.74
N ALA A 273 6.62 6.87 -13.68
CA ALA A 273 7.43 5.67 -13.53
C ALA A 273 8.91 5.96 -13.19
N LYS A 274 9.44 7.09 -13.71
CA LYS A 274 10.80 7.55 -13.37
C LYS A 274 10.89 7.93 -11.88
N GLN A 275 9.91 8.68 -11.35
CA GLN A 275 9.88 9.07 -9.94
C GLN A 275 9.71 7.86 -9.00
N ILE A 276 8.80 6.93 -9.36
CA ILE A 276 8.62 5.67 -8.60
C ILE A 276 9.94 4.90 -8.55
N ARG A 277 10.63 4.74 -9.70
CA ARG A 277 11.93 4.04 -9.76
C ARG A 277 12.99 4.71 -8.91
N GLN A 278 13.05 6.04 -8.91
CA GLN A 278 14.02 6.80 -8.11
C GLN A 278 13.79 6.65 -6.61
N LEU A 279 12.53 6.54 -6.17
CA LEU A 279 12.17 6.38 -4.76
C LEU A 279 12.26 4.92 -4.28
N SER A 280 12.31 3.94 -5.19
CA SER A 280 12.38 2.51 -4.86
C SER A 280 13.81 1.98 -4.67
N GLN A 281 14.81 2.79 -4.88
CA GLN A 281 16.24 2.44 -4.79
C GLN A 281 16.75 2.47 -3.37
#